data_fea58d3e879b8b16713a6bba53cac5ca
#
_entry.id   fea58d3e879b8b16713a6bba53cac5ca
#
_cell.length_a   1.000
_cell.length_b   1.000
_cell.length_c   1.000
_cell.angle_alpha   90.00
_cell.angle_beta   90.00
_cell.angle_gamma   90.00
#
_symmetry.space_group_name_H-M   'P 1'
#
loop_
_entity.id
_entity.type
_entity.pdbx_description
1 polymer ?
#
loop_
_entity_poly.entity_id
_entity_poly.type
_entity_poly.pdbx_seq_one_letter_code
_entity_poly.pdbx_strand_id
1 'polypeptide(L)'
;IIQQMNENGKAVAIMSDGATWNSRDEKVRKFFIESGLIEAVISLPARLFNTFLVPVTMIVFSRNNDKIRLIDASEFYEKKRRKNVLTDECIAEIMELLKEDGEKSISKSIEDFADSEYTLNASRYLDAVEIENGVELGVIVKEITRGAQIKASELDDMKASESTSSRYVTLANIND
;
A
#
# COMPACT_ATOMS: atom_id res chain seq x y z
N ILE A 1 6.64 18.14 -13.72
CA ILE A 1 5.55 18.70 -12.90
C ILE A 1 6.14 19.57 -11.78
N ILE A 2 6.96 19.05 -10.87
CA ILE A 2 7.49 19.81 -9.71
C ILE A 2 8.28 21.07 -10.13
N GLN A 3 9.11 20.98 -11.18
CA GLN A 3 9.87 22.13 -11.69
C GLN A 3 9.00 23.28 -12.26
N GLN A 4 7.77 22.96 -12.66
CA GLN A 4 6.83 23.91 -13.23
C GLN A 4 5.87 24.48 -12.17
N MET A 5 5.94 23.95 -10.96
CA MET A 5 5.09 24.33 -9.84
C MET A 5 5.66 25.60 -9.18
N ASN A 6 4.87 26.66 -9.07
CA ASN A 6 5.26 27.85 -8.32
C ASN A 6 5.26 27.59 -6.81
N GLU A 7 5.64 28.58 -6.00
CA GLU A 7 5.78 28.41 -4.54
C GLU A 7 4.47 27.99 -3.84
N ASN A 8 3.33 28.48 -4.31
CA ASN A 8 2.01 28.16 -3.76
C ASN A 8 1.23 27.16 -4.62
N GLY A 9 1.90 26.59 -5.64
CA GLY A 9 1.28 25.68 -6.56
C GLY A 9 1.08 24.30 -5.96
N LYS A 10 0.06 23.60 -6.47
CA LYS A 10 -0.15 22.17 -6.20
C LYS A 10 -0.10 21.38 -7.50
N ALA A 11 0.38 20.16 -7.41
CA ALA A 11 0.35 19.20 -8.50
C ALA A 11 -0.17 17.86 -7.99
N VAL A 12 -0.80 17.11 -8.88
CA VAL A 12 -1.31 15.77 -8.56
C VAL A 12 -0.78 14.77 -9.56
N ALA A 13 -0.33 13.63 -9.07
CA ALA A 13 0.04 12.49 -9.90
C ALA A 13 -0.70 11.25 -9.44
N ILE A 14 -1.19 10.46 -10.40
CA ILE A 14 -1.74 9.12 -10.14
C ILE A 14 -0.68 8.11 -10.57
N MET A 15 -0.33 7.22 -9.66
CA MET A 15 0.70 6.22 -9.85
C MET A 15 0.17 4.83 -9.47
N SER A 16 0.86 3.77 -9.88
CA SER A 16 0.58 2.44 -9.34
C SER A 16 0.92 2.41 -7.85
N ASP A 17 0.14 1.69 -7.07
CA ASP A 17 0.35 1.56 -5.63
C ASP A 17 1.78 1.09 -5.26
N GLY A 18 2.38 0.25 -6.08
CA GLY A 18 3.76 -0.20 -5.90
C GLY A 18 4.80 0.93 -5.76
N ALA A 19 4.54 2.11 -6.32
CA ALA A 19 5.44 3.26 -6.16
C ALA A 19 5.55 3.73 -4.70
N THR A 20 4.55 3.45 -3.87
CA THR A 20 4.51 3.86 -2.47
C THR A 20 5.36 3.00 -1.53
N TRP A 21 5.70 1.77 -1.92
CA TRP A 21 6.39 0.81 -1.03
C TRP A 21 7.51 -0.01 -1.69
N ASN A 22 7.63 -0.04 -3.02
CA ASN A 22 8.65 -0.83 -3.69
C ASN A 22 10.07 -0.36 -3.28
N SER A 23 10.94 -1.28 -2.90
CA SER A 23 12.33 -0.98 -2.49
C SER A 23 13.17 -0.32 -3.58
N ARG A 24 12.86 -0.55 -4.86
CA ARG A 24 13.57 0.10 -5.98
C ARG A 24 13.37 1.61 -6.00
N ASP A 25 12.22 2.08 -5.54
CA ASP A 25 11.82 3.48 -5.57
C ASP A 25 12.07 4.20 -4.22
N GLU A 26 12.64 3.51 -3.22
CA GLU A 26 12.90 4.05 -1.89
C GLU A 26 13.69 5.36 -1.92
N LYS A 27 14.77 5.42 -2.70
CA LYS A 27 15.60 6.63 -2.81
C LYS A 27 14.82 7.82 -3.39
N VAL A 28 13.90 7.55 -4.30
CA VAL A 28 13.04 8.58 -4.90
C VAL A 28 12.03 9.06 -3.86
N ARG A 29 11.37 8.15 -3.15
CA ARG A 29 10.45 8.51 -2.06
C ARG A 29 11.15 9.31 -0.98
N LYS A 30 12.32 8.84 -0.52
CA LYS A 30 13.16 9.55 0.44
C LYS A 30 13.39 11.00 0.01
N PHE A 31 13.86 11.20 -1.22
CA PHE A 31 14.11 12.54 -1.75
C PHE A 31 12.85 13.43 -1.67
N PHE A 32 11.70 12.95 -2.13
CA PHE A 32 10.47 13.75 -2.13
C PHE A 32 9.95 14.03 -0.72
N ILE A 33 10.05 13.08 0.19
CA ILE A 33 9.64 13.20 1.59
C ILE A 33 10.54 14.22 2.29
N GLU A 34 11.87 14.01 2.29
CA GLU A 34 12.83 14.87 2.98
C GLU A 34 12.88 16.28 2.40
N SER A 35 12.53 16.45 1.13
CA SER A 35 12.43 17.78 0.51
C SER A 35 11.12 18.51 0.82
N GLY A 36 10.21 17.94 1.62
CA GLY A 36 8.91 18.53 1.95
C GLY A 36 8.01 18.76 0.72
N LEU A 37 8.13 17.90 -0.30
CA LEU A 37 7.41 18.07 -1.57
C LEU A 37 6.10 17.28 -1.64
N ILE A 38 5.81 16.41 -0.69
CA ILE A 38 4.57 15.64 -0.62
C ILE A 38 3.66 16.23 0.45
N GLU A 39 2.45 16.62 0.06
CA GLU A 39 1.41 17.11 0.97
C GLU A 39 0.52 15.98 1.46
N ALA A 40 0.05 15.13 0.51
CA ALA A 40 -0.82 14.01 0.83
C ALA A 40 -0.61 12.82 -0.11
N VAL A 41 -0.92 11.63 0.40
CA VAL A 41 -0.94 10.38 -0.35
C VAL A 41 -2.27 9.70 -0.08
N ILE A 42 -3.01 9.38 -1.15
CA ILE A 42 -4.36 8.83 -1.08
C ILE A 42 -4.36 7.50 -1.82
N SER A 43 -4.51 6.41 -1.09
CA SER A 43 -4.72 5.08 -1.66
C SER A 43 -6.12 5.00 -2.25
N LEU A 44 -6.24 4.73 -3.53
CA LEU A 44 -7.50 4.70 -4.27
C LEU A 44 -7.94 3.26 -4.58
N PRO A 45 -9.23 3.03 -4.81
CA PRO A 45 -9.75 1.71 -5.13
C PRO A 45 -9.11 1.10 -6.37
N ALA A 46 -8.95 -0.23 -6.36
CA ALA A 46 -8.62 -0.97 -7.57
C ALA A 46 -9.73 -0.83 -8.63
N ARG A 47 -9.41 -1.11 -9.88
CA ARG A 47 -10.37 -1.13 -10.99
C ARG A 47 -11.10 0.21 -11.26
N LEU A 48 -10.49 1.34 -10.93
CA LEU A 48 -11.01 2.66 -11.31
C LEU A 48 -10.88 2.90 -12.82
N PHE A 49 -9.87 2.33 -13.45
CA PHE A 49 -9.60 2.48 -14.88
C PHE A 49 -9.94 1.18 -15.62
N ASN A 50 -10.51 1.29 -16.83
CA ASN A 50 -10.93 0.13 -17.60
C ASN A 50 -9.78 -0.84 -17.94
N THR A 51 -8.57 -0.33 -18.04
CA THR A 51 -7.36 -1.07 -18.44
C THR A 51 -6.49 -1.50 -17.26
N PHE A 52 -6.71 -0.93 -16.06
CA PHE A 52 -5.91 -1.20 -14.89
C PHE A 52 -6.75 -1.85 -13.79
N LEU A 53 -6.40 -3.10 -13.47
CA LEU A 53 -7.06 -3.88 -12.42
C LEU A 53 -6.40 -3.67 -11.04
N VAL A 54 -5.20 -3.09 -11.03
CA VAL A 54 -4.42 -2.88 -9.81
C VAL A 54 -4.85 -1.59 -9.08
N PRO A 55 -4.65 -1.53 -7.76
CA PRO A 55 -4.83 -0.30 -7.00
C PRO A 55 -3.90 0.81 -7.52
N VAL A 56 -4.36 2.03 -7.40
CA VAL A 56 -3.57 3.22 -7.73
C VAL A 56 -3.54 4.16 -6.53
N THR A 57 -2.51 4.98 -6.49
CA THR A 57 -2.33 5.99 -5.45
C THR A 57 -2.26 7.37 -6.09
N MET A 58 -2.96 8.30 -5.48
CA MET A 58 -2.88 9.73 -5.82
C MET A 58 -1.89 10.40 -4.87
N ILE A 59 -0.88 11.06 -5.42
CA ILE A 59 0.07 11.84 -4.65
C ILE A 59 -0.17 13.31 -4.94
N VAL A 60 -0.40 14.08 -3.88
CA VAL A 60 -0.55 15.53 -3.93
C VAL A 60 0.78 16.15 -3.55
N PHE A 61 1.31 16.97 -4.45
CA PHE A 61 2.56 17.69 -4.26
C PHE A 61 2.28 19.15 -3.96
N SER A 62 2.99 19.68 -2.99
CA SER A 62 3.13 21.10 -2.70
C SER A 62 4.52 21.35 -2.11
N ARG A 63 4.82 22.57 -1.65
CA ARG A 63 6.13 22.90 -1.09
C ARG A 63 6.05 23.16 0.40
N ASN A 64 7.18 22.96 1.08
CA ASN A 64 7.37 23.29 2.50
C ASN A 64 6.45 22.52 3.45
N ASN A 65 6.19 21.24 3.13
CA ASN A 65 5.45 20.36 4.04
C ASN A 65 6.39 19.82 5.12
N ASP A 66 5.98 19.89 6.36
CA ASP A 66 6.61 19.27 7.54
C ASP A 66 5.95 17.92 7.90
N LYS A 67 4.77 17.68 7.36
CA LYS A 67 3.98 16.46 7.55
C LYS A 67 3.38 16.00 6.22
N ILE A 68 3.11 14.71 6.15
CA ILE A 68 2.42 14.10 5.02
C ILE A 68 1.13 13.47 5.53
N ARG A 69 0.01 13.80 4.90
CA ARG A 69 -1.26 13.16 5.15
C ARG A 69 -1.39 11.88 4.34
N LEU A 70 -1.60 10.77 5.04
CA LEU A 70 -1.82 9.45 4.45
C LEU A 70 -3.30 9.09 4.60
N ILE A 71 -3.95 8.71 3.51
CA ILE A 71 -5.38 8.40 3.45
C ILE A 71 -5.58 7.06 2.78
N ASP A 72 -6.33 6.17 3.44
CA ASP A 72 -6.83 4.94 2.85
C ASP A 72 -8.27 5.10 2.36
N ALA A 73 -8.41 5.40 1.07
CA ALA A 73 -9.67 5.47 0.36
C ALA A 73 -9.92 4.25 -0.54
N SER A 74 -9.23 3.14 -0.30
CA SER A 74 -9.30 1.93 -1.13
C SER A 74 -10.68 1.30 -1.19
N GLU A 75 -11.53 1.55 -0.20
CA GLU A 75 -12.90 1.03 -0.09
C GLU A 75 -13.98 2.06 -0.50
N PHE A 76 -13.61 3.30 -0.85
CA PHE A 76 -14.53 4.36 -1.21
C PHE A 76 -14.91 4.29 -2.69
N TYR A 77 -15.84 3.40 -3.03
CA TYR A 77 -16.30 3.26 -4.41
C TYR A 77 -17.69 2.65 -4.50
N GLU A 78 -18.37 2.95 -5.59
CA GLU A 78 -19.52 2.19 -6.03
C GLU A 78 -19.09 1.14 -7.05
N LYS A 79 -19.48 -0.13 -6.82
CA LYS A 79 -19.16 -1.23 -7.72
C LYS A 79 -20.06 -1.20 -8.95
N LYS A 80 -19.50 -0.99 -10.13
CA LYS A 80 -20.20 -1.14 -11.42
C LYS A 80 -19.78 -2.47 -12.09
N ARG A 81 -20.51 -2.88 -13.11
CA ARG A 81 -20.34 -4.19 -13.79
C ARG A 81 -18.89 -4.46 -14.24
N ARG A 82 -18.16 -3.46 -14.71
CA ARG A 82 -16.82 -3.61 -15.28
C ARG A 82 -15.72 -2.86 -14.54
N LYS A 83 -16.07 -1.89 -13.71
CA LYS A 83 -15.13 -1.04 -12.97
C LYS A 83 -15.74 -0.53 -11.68
N ASN A 84 -14.90 -0.08 -10.77
CA ASN A 84 -15.29 0.71 -9.62
C ASN A 84 -15.38 2.20 -10.02
N VAL A 85 -16.21 2.96 -9.36
CA VAL A 85 -16.43 4.38 -9.66
C VAL A 85 -16.39 5.16 -8.35
N LEU A 86 -15.62 6.23 -8.33
CA LEU A 86 -15.71 7.23 -7.27
C LEU A 86 -16.95 8.08 -7.55
N THR A 87 -17.91 8.04 -6.64
CA THR A 87 -19.09 8.92 -6.69
C THR A 87 -18.75 10.27 -6.07
N ASP A 88 -19.64 11.25 -6.25
CA ASP A 88 -19.45 12.57 -5.63
C ASP A 88 -19.44 12.47 -4.11
N GLU A 89 -20.20 11.53 -3.53
CA GLU A 89 -20.20 11.23 -2.10
C GLU A 89 -18.85 10.68 -1.66
N CYS A 90 -18.29 9.69 -2.36
CA CYS A 90 -16.96 9.15 -2.07
C CYS A 90 -15.88 10.24 -2.15
N ILE A 91 -15.97 11.12 -3.15
CA ILE A 91 -15.04 12.25 -3.29
C ILE A 91 -15.18 13.22 -2.11
N ALA A 92 -16.41 13.53 -1.69
CA ALA A 92 -16.65 14.40 -0.55
C ALA A 92 -16.07 13.80 0.74
N GLU A 93 -16.25 12.50 0.98
CA GLU A 93 -15.64 11.81 2.13
C GLU A 93 -14.11 11.88 2.10
N ILE A 94 -13.48 11.63 0.95
CA ILE A 94 -12.01 11.76 0.80
C ILE A 94 -11.56 13.20 1.09
N MET A 95 -12.33 14.20 0.66
CA MET A 95 -12.01 15.61 0.93
C MET A 95 -12.11 15.95 2.42
N GLU A 96 -13.01 15.34 3.18
CA GLU A 96 -13.04 15.48 4.64
C GLU A 96 -11.82 14.85 5.31
N LEU A 97 -11.39 13.65 4.87
CA LEU A 97 -10.19 12.98 5.38
C LEU A 97 -8.88 13.77 5.14
N LEU A 98 -8.89 14.71 4.19
CA LEU A 98 -7.75 15.62 3.99
C LEU A 98 -7.63 16.68 5.10
N LYS A 99 -8.70 16.93 5.89
CA LYS A 99 -8.72 18.01 6.87
C LYS A 99 -8.18 17.58 8.24
N GLU A 100 -8.49 16.36 8.68
CA GLU A 100 -8.17 15.89 10.02
C GLU A 100 -7.80 14.40 10.04
N ASP A 101 -7.12 13.98 11.11
CA ASP A 101 -6.78 12.59 11.33
C ASP A 101 -8.03 11.82 11.81
N GLY A 102 -8.11 10.53 11.42
CA GLY A 102 -9.24 9.67 11.74
C GLY A 102 -8.93 8.21 11.44
N GLU A 103 -9.97 7.38 11.45
CA GLU A 103 -9.82 5.93 11.23
C GLU A 103 -9.15 5.59 9.89
N LYS A 104 -9.40 6.39 8.86
CA LYS A 104 -8.90 6.20 7.48
C LYS A 104 -7.86 7.24 7.05
N SER A 105 -7.42 8.11 7.96
CA SER A 105 -6.44 9.15 7.67
C SER A 105 -5.52 9.42 8.84
N ILE A 106 -4.23 9.64 8.57
CA ILE A 106 -3.22 9.97 9.56
C ILE A 106 -2.18 10.93 8.99
N SER A 107 -1.75 11.89 9.80
CA SER A 107 -0.62 12.78 9.48
C SER A 107 0.65 12.25 10.14
N LYS A 108 1.71 12.10 9.36
CA LYS A 108 3.03 11.70 9.84
C LYS A 108 4.03 12.82 9.59
N SER A 109 4.92 13.06 10.54
CA SER A 109 6.06 13.95 10.34
C SER A 109 7.05 13.34 9.36
N ILE A 110 7.87 14.15 8.72
CA ILE A 110 8.87 13.67 7.75
C ILE A 110 9.83 12.67 8.40
N GLU A 111 10.18 12.88 9.65
CA GLU A 111 11.11 12.03 10.41
C GLU A 111 10.55 10.61 10.63
N ASP A 112 9.24 10.47 10.80
CA ASP A 112 8.58 9.18 11.04
C ASP A 112 8.74 8.18 9.88
N PHE A 113 9.09 8.66 8.69
CA PHE A 113 9.25 7.80 7.51
C PHE A 113 10.59 7.07 7.45
N ALA A 114 11.60 7.53 8.17
CA ALA A 114 12.93 6.94 8.14
C ALA A 114 12.93 5.48 8.64
N ASP A 115 12.20 5.20 9.71
CA ASP A 115 12.12 3.87 10.34
C ASP A 115 11.30 2.86 9.54
N SER A 116 10.57 3.34 8.54
CA SER A 116 9.67 2.51 7.70
C SER A 116 10.11 2.43 6.23
N GLU A 117 11.42 2.57 5.94
CA GLU A 117 11.97 2.54 4.59
C GLU A 117 11.29 3.55 3.64
N TYR A 118 10.91 4.69 4.18
CA TYR A 118 10.20 5.75 3.45
C TYR A 118 8.96 5.27 2.72
N THR A 119 8.25 4.28 3.28
CA THR A 119 6.98 3.82 2.69
C THR A 119 5.91 4.91 2.81
N LEU A 120 5.15 5.08 1.74
CA LEU A 120 3.99 5.98 1.68
C LEU A 120 2.66 5.20 1.69
N ASN A 121 2.72 3.90 2.00
CA ASN A 121 1.52 3.07 2.08
C ASN A 121 0.74 3.41 3.36
N ALA A 122 -0.45 3.98 3.21
CA ALA A 122 -1.29 4.44 4.31
C ALA A 122 -1.65 3.32 5.31
N SER A 123 -1.95 2.10 4.83
CA SER A 123 -2.35 1.00 5.70
C SER A 123 -1.27 0.59 6.70
N ARG A 124 0.02 0.77 6.38
CA ARG A 124 1.11 0.50 7.34
C ARG A 124 1.08 1.38 8.58
N TYR A 125 0.43 2.51 8.51
CA TYR A 125 0.35 3.48 9.61
C TYR A 125 -1.01 3.50 10.29
N LEU A 126 -2.08 3.10 9.56
CA LEU A 126 -3.45 3.05 10.05
C LEU A 126 -3.77 1.73 10.74
N ASP A 127 -3.26 0.61 10.21
CA ASP A 127 -3.53 -0.74 10.70
C ASP A 127 -2.52 -1.21 11.76
N ALA A 128 -1.73 -0.31 12.34
CA ALA A 128 -0.80 -0.64 13.40
C ALA A 128 -1.56 -1.05 14.67
N VAL A 129 -2.08 -2.27 14.69
CA VAL A 129 -2.61 -2.90 15.89
C VAL A 129 -1.42 -3.28 16.76
N GLU A 130 -1.25 -2.59 17.89
CA GLU A 130 -0.35 -3.07 18.95
C GLU A 130 -0.90 -4.39 19.48
N ILE A 131 -0.22 -5.48 19.14
CA ILE A 131 -0.53 -6.80 19.70
C ILE A 131 0.09 -6.83 21.10
N GLU A 132 -0.75 -6.68 22.12
CA GLU A 132 -0.31 -6.84 23.51
C GLU A 132 0.39 -8.20 23.69
N ASN A 133 1.62 -8.17 24.16
CA ASN A 133 2.49 -9.34 24.31
C ASN A 133 2.88 -10.02 22.97
N GLY A 134 2.81 -9.31 21.87
CA GLY A 134 3.29 -9.78 20.57
C GLY A 134 4.79 -9.99 20.60
N VAL A 135 5.27 -11.06 19.93
CA VAL A 135 6.68 -11.31 19.70
C VAL A 135 6.96 -11.06 18.22
N GLU A 136 7.99 -10.30 17.92
CA GLU A 136 8.39 -10.05 16.53
C GLU A 136 8.64 -11.35 15.80
N LEU A 137 8.08 -11.48 14.59
CA LEU A 137 8.21 -12.68 13.77
C LEU A 137 9.69 -13.06 13.55
N GLY A 138 10.58 -12.08 13.41
CA GLY A 138 12.02 -12.27 13.26
C GLY A 138 12.72 -12.94 14.44
N VAL A 139 12.13 -12.87 15.65
CA VAL A 139 12.65 -13.57 16.84
C VAL A 139 12.28 -15.05 16.80
N ILE A 140 11.15 -15.40 16.19
CA ILE A 140 10.61 -16.77 16.14
C ILE A 140 11.09 -17.51 14.89
N VAL A 141 11.23 -16.80 13.77
CA VAL A 141 11.55 -17.40 12.47
C VAL A 141 13.05 -17.29 12.21
N LYS A 142 13.68 -18.44 12.03
CA LYS A 142 15.12 -18.53 11.75
C LYS A 142 15.48 -18.06 10.34
N GLU A 143 14.62 -18.33 9.39
CA GLU A 143 14.86 -18.02 7.97
C GLU A 143 13.52 -17.98 7.22
N ILE A 144 13.34 -16.97 6.37
CA ILE A 144 12.21 -16.87 5.45
C ILE A 144 12.78 -16.88 4.04
N THR A 145 12.56 -17.97 3.31
CA THR A 145 13.00 -18.10 1.92
C THR A 145 11.80 -18.23 0.99
N ARG A 146 11.97 -17.75 -0.23
CA ARG A 146 10.98 -17.98 -1.27
C ARG A 146 11.03 -19.48 -1.65
N GLY A 147 9.91 -20.18 -1.53
CA GLY A 147 9.78 -21.57 -1.96
C GLY A 147 10.07 -21.75 -3.45
N ALA A 148 10.42 -22.98 -3.84
CA ALA A 148 10.62 -23.34 -5.24
C ALA A 148 9.32 -23.15 -6.03
N GLN A 149 9.40 -22.55 -7.21
CA GLN A 149 8.28 -22.50 -8.13
C GLN A 149 8.23 -23.80 -8.94
N ILE A 150 7.33 -24.69 -8.55
CA ILE A 150 7.13 -26.00 -9.21
C ILE A 150 5.80 -25.92 -9.96
N LYS A 151 5.76 -26.38 -11.21
CA LYS A 151 4.52 -26.47 -11.98
C LYS A 151 3.56 -27.48 -11.36
N ALA A 152 2.26 -27.23 -11.45
CA ALA A 152 1.25 -28.14 -10.90
C ALA A 152 1.37 -29.59 -11.43
N SER A 153 1.72 -29.76 -12.71
CA SER A 153 1.97 -31.08 -13.31
C SER A 153 3.16 -31.81 -12.67
N GLU A 154 4.25 -31.10 -12.37
CA GLU A 154 5.43 -31.66 -11.71
C GLU A 154 5.13 -32.03 -10.26
N LEU A 155 4.26 -31.28 -9.58
CA LEU A 155 3.78 -31.60 -8.24
C LEU A 155 2.93 -32.88 -8.20
N ASP A 156 2.09 -33.09 -9.21
CA ASP A 156 1.27 -34.27 -9.33
C ASP A 156 2.14 -35.52 -9.52
N ASP A 157 3.22 -35.43 -10.29
CA ASP A 157 4.20 -36.51 -10.49
C ASP A 157 5.01 -36.84 -9.23
N MET A 158 5.15 -35.85 -8.31
CA MET A 158 5.87 -36.01 -7.03
C MET A 158 5.00 -36.56 -5.89
N LYS A 159 3.70 -36.72 -6.10
CA LYS A 159 2.80 -37.28 -5.08
C LYS A 159 3.16 -38.75 -4.81
N ALA A 160 3.49 -39.03 -3.57
CA ALA A 160 3.68 -40.41 -3.14
C ALA A 160 2.32 -41.11 -2.98
N SER A 161 2.26 -42.41 -3.34
CA SER A 161 1.07 -43.24 -3.15
C SER A 161 0.85 -43.63 -1.68
N GLU A 162 1.87 -43.50 -0.85
CA GLU A 162 1.85 -43.79 0.59
C GLU A 162 2.16 -42.54 1.41
N SER A 163 1.72 -42.54 2.68
CA SER A 163 1.98 -41.45 3.60
C SER A 163 3.47 -41.29 3.87
N THR A 164 4.00 -40.09 3.62
CA THR A 164 5.39 -39.70 3.86
C THR A 164 5.52 -38.75 5.05
N SER A 165 6.75 -38.55 5.52
CA SER A 165 7.05 -37.55 6.57
C SER A 165 6.89 -36.12 6.11
N SER A 166 6.82 -35.85 4.81
CA SER A 166 6.63 -34.55 4.21
C SER A 166 5.21 -34.38 3.69
N ARG A 167 4.52 -33.30 4.11
CA ARG A 167 3.17 -32.99 3.65
C ARG A 167 3.19 -31.78 2.73
N TYR A 168 2.47 -31.87 1.64
CA TYR A 168 2.20 -30.77 0.74
C TYR A 168 0.84 -30.16 1.08
N VAL A 169 0.83 -28.87 1.41
CA VAL A 169 -0.39 -28.12 1.76
C VAL A 169 -0.76 -27.21 0.59
N THR A 170 -1.97 -27.36 0.09
CA THR A 170 -2.55 -26.48 -0.93
C THR A 170 -3.46 -25.44 -0.30
N LEU A 171 -3.82 -24.40 -1.06
CA LEU A 171 -4.83 -23.40 -0.63
C LEU A 171 -6.17 -24.06 -0.26
N ALA A 172 -6.53 -25.16 -0.91
CA ALA A 172 -7.75 -25.92 -0.57
C ALA A 172 -7.68 -26.57 0.83
N ASN A 173 -6.50 -26.78 1.39
CA ASN A 173 -6.32 -27.36 2.71
C ASN A 173 -6.29 -26.31 3.86
N ILE A 174 -6.36 -25.01 3.52
CA ILE A 174 -6.30 -23.91 4.50
C ILE A 174 -7.69 -23.40 4.85
N ASN A 175 -8.71 -23.77 4.08
CA ASN A 175 -10.07 -23.25 4.20
C ASN A 175 -11.04 -24.16 5.00
N ASP A 176 -10.53 -25.12 5.79
CA ASP A 176 -11.32 -25.96 6.70
C ASP A 176 -11.03 -25.64 8.17
#